data_97ad75634d1a61d34dc0eb650331cd4d
#
_entry.id   97ad75634d1a61d34dc0eb650331cd4d
#
_cell.length_a   1.000
_cell.length_b   1.000
_cell.length_c   1.000
_cell.angle_alpha   90.00
_cell.angle_beta   90.00
_cell.angle_gamma   90.00
#
_symmetry.space_group_name_H-M   'P 1'
#
loop_
_entity.id
_entity.type
_entity.pdbx_description
1 polymer ?
#
loop_
_entity_poly.entity_id
_entity_poly.type
_entity_poly.pdbx_seq_one_letter_code
_entity_poly.pdbx_strand_id
1 'polypeptide(L)'
;MNAARAALREALRTSDRAILTFGTAWVYERNGAVVANCHRRPAAEFRRRRLSVGEVADAVSTLLEGPLAGKNVLLTVSPVRHLGDGLSGNAASKATLRVAVEELLVRHPQQVEYFPAFEILTDDLRDYRFYADDLVHPARQAIDY
;
A
#
# COMPACT_ATOMS: atom_id res chain seq x y z
N MET A 1 11.41 -14.24 -14.15
CA MET A 1 10.07 -14.17 -13.50
C MET A 1 9.81 -15.36 -12.57
N ASN A 2 10.15 -16.59 -12.95
CA ASN A 2 9.88 -17.78 -12.12
C ASN A 2 10.70 -17.85 -10.82
N ALA A 3 11.98 -17.48 -10.83
CA ALA A 3 12.85 -17.52 -9.65
C ALA A 3 12.38 -16.57 -8.53
N ALA A 4 12.00 -15.33 -8.86
CA ALA A 4 11.50 -14.36 -7.88
C ALA A 4 10.18 -14.84 -7.25
N ARG A 5 9.29 -15.46 -8.03
CA ARG A 5 8.04 -16.04 -7.50
C ARG A 5 8.30 -17.24 -6.60
N ALA A 6 9.30 -18.08 -6.92
CA ALA A 6 9.69 -19.20 -6.09
C ALA A 6 10.30 -18.72 -4.76
N ALA A 7 11.19 -17.72 -4.80
CA ALA A 7 11.78 -17.10 -3.62
C ALA A 7 10.70 -16.46 -2.71
N LEU A 8 9.73 -15.73 -3.29
CA LEU A 8 8.63 -15.16 -2.52
C LEU A 8 7.75 -16.23 -1.87
N ARG A 9 7.43 -17.32 -2.59
CA ARG A 9 6.66 -18.43 -2.03
C ARG A 9 7.39 -19.09 -0.86
N GLU A 10 8.70 -19.28 -1.00
CA GLU A 10 9.52 -19.87 0.07
C GLU A 10 9.60 -18.92 1.28
N ALA A 11 9.82 -17.62 1.06
CA ALA A 11 9.81 -16.63 2.12
C ALA A 11 8.46 -16.60 2.86
N LEU A 12 7.35 -16.63 2.12
CA LEU A 12 6.01 -16.72 2.71
C LEU A 12 5.80 -18.02 3.48
N ARG A 13 6.33 -19.14 3.03
CA ARG A 13 6.19 -20.44 3.70
C ARG A 13 6.92 -20.49 5.04
N THR A 14 8.09 -19.84 5.11
CA THR A 14 9.01 -19.91 6.27
C THR A 14 8.84 -18.76 7.28
N SER A 15 8.10 -17.69 6.91
CA SER A 15 7.89 -16.52 7.76
C SER A 15 6.63 -16.65 8.60
N ASP A 16 6.69 -16.22 9.85
CA ASP A 16 5.52 -16.09 10.74
C ASP A 16 4.86 -14.70 10.63
N ARG A 17 5.57 -13.74 10.05
CA ARG A 17 5.15 -12.35 9.94
C ARG A 17 5.29 -11.83 8.52
N ALA A 18 4.40 -10.89 8.15
CA ALA A 18 4.49 -10.16 6.89
C ALA A 18 4.22 -8.66 7.12
N ILE A 19 4.88 -7.81 6.35
CA ILE A 19 4.61 -6.37 6.33
C ILE A 19 4.05 -6.04 4.95
N LEU A 20 2.86 -5.41 4.91
CA LEU A 20 2.26 -4.92 3.68
C LEU A 20 2.23 -3.39 3.70
N THR A 21 2.96 -2.76 2.79
CA THR A 21 3.02 -1.31 2.64
C THR A 21 2.18 -0.87 1.45
N PHE A 22 1.15 -0.06 1.70
CA PHE A 22 0.27 0.47 0.67
C PHE A 22 0.76 1.85 0.20
N GLY A 23 1.07 1.97 -1.08
CA GLY A 23 1.50 3.23 -1.68
C GLY A 23 0.33 4.10 -2.14
N THR A 24 -0.58 3.52 -2.92
CA THR A 24 -1.69 4.22 -3.56
C THR A 24 -2.89 3.30 -3.74
N ALA A 25 -4.09 3.88 -3.73
CA ALA A 25 -5.34 3.19 -4.08
C ALA A 25 -5.65 3.26 -5.60
N TRP A 26 -4.78 3.89 -6.40
CA TRP A 26 -4.94 3.93 -7.84
C TRP A 26 -4.42 2.64 -8.48
N VAL A 27 -5.23 2.09 -9.38
CA VAL A 27 -4.90 0.89 -10.15
C VAL A 27 -5.04 1.12 -11.64
N TYR A 28 -4.37 0.30 -12.42
CA TYR A 28 -4.57 0.18 -13.86
C TYR A 28 -5.36 -1.07 -14.16
N GLU A 29 -6.37 -0.92 -15.01
CA GLU A 29 -7.18 -2.03 -15.53
C GLU A 29 -6.91 -2.21 -17.02
N ARG A 30 -6.86 -3.47 -17.45
CA ARG A 30 -6.81 -3.85 -18.84
C ARG A 30 -7.76 -5.03 -19.07
N ASN A 31 -8.65 -4.90 -20.04
CA ASN A 31 -9.67 -5.93 -20.34
C ASN A 31 -10.50 -6.32 -19.09
N GLY A 32 -10.87 -5.33 -18.26
CA GLY A 32 -11.69 -5.55 -17.06
C GLY A 32 -10.94 -6.11 -15.84
N ALA A 33 -9.64 -6.38 -15.95
CA ALA A 33 -8.82 -6.90 -14.86
C ALA A 33 -7.79 -5.88 -14.38
N VAL A 34 -7.58 -5.80 -13.06
CA VAL A 34 -6.49 -5.01 -12.46
C VAL A 34 -5.15 -5.65 -12.83
N VAL A 35 -4.20 -4.84 -13.26
CA VAL A 35 -2.87 -5.25 -13.67
C VAL A 35 -1.80 -4.55 -12.84
N ALA A 36 -0.65 -5.20 -12.64
CA ALA A 36 0.41 -4.70 -11.79
C ALA A 36 1.07 -3.41 -12.31
N ASN A 37 1.22 -3.27 -13.64
CA ASN A 37 1.73 -2.07 -14.31
C ASN A 37 1.45 -2.13 -15.81
N CYS A 38 1.77 -1.06 -16.52
CA CYS A 38 1.53 -0.95 -17.95
C CYS A 38 2.61 -1.61 -18.84
N HIS A 39 3.74 -2.06 -18.29
CA HIS A 39 4.85 -2.73 -19.00
C HIS A 39 5.28 -2.05 -20.31
N ARG A 40 5.33 -0.70 -20.35
CA ARG A 40 5.67 0.11 -21.54
C ARG A 40 4.70 -0.05 -22.71
N ARG A 41 3.48 -0.52 -22.48
CA ARG A 41 2.42 -0.58 -23.50
C ARG A 41 1.73 0.78 -23.64
N PRO A 42 1.06 1.05 -24.77
CA PRO A 42 0.31 2.29 -24.97
C PRO A 42 -0.69 2.56 -23.85
N ALA A 43 -0.72 3.78 -23.33
CA ALA A 43 -1.60 4.18 -22.24
C ALA A 43 -3.09 3.97 -22.58
N ALA A 44 -3.46 4.07 -23.85
CA ALA A 44 -4.82 3.84 -24.35
C ALA A 44 -5.35 2.41 -24.11
N GLU A 45 -4.48 1.44 -23.85
CA GLU A 45 -4.89 0.08 -23.51
C GLU A 45 -5.35 -0.08 -22.06
N PHE A 46 -5.19 0.96 -21.22
CA PHE A 46 -5.43 0.89 -19.79
C PHE A 46 -6.46 1.93 -19.36
N ARG A 47 -7.34 1.53 -18.45
CA ARG A 47 -8.16 2.43 -17.66
C ARG A 47 -7.51 2.61 -16.30
N ARG A 48 -7.33 3.86 -15.86
CA ARG A 48 -6.86 4.15 -14.52
C ARG A 48 -8.04 4.56 -13.65
N ARG A 49 -8.18 3.95 -12.46
CA ARG A 49 -9.18 4.34 -11.49
C ARG A 49 -8.68 4.17 -10.05
N ARG A 50 -9.34 4.83 -9.13
CA ARG A 50 -9.12 4.61 -7.71
C ARG A 50 -10.05 3.51 -7.22
N LEU A 51 -9.52 2.58 -6.42
CA LEU A 51 -10.30 1.58 -5.69
C LEU A 51 -11.16 2.25 -4.62
N SER A 52 -12.30 1.68 -4.32
CA SER A 52 -13.08 1.99 -3.13
C SER A 52 -12.44 1.38 -1.88
N VAL A 53 -12.89 1.81 -0.70
CA VAL A 53 -12.48 1.23 0.59
C VAL A 53 -12.77 -0.27 0.62
N GLY A 54 -13.99 -0.67 0.26
CA GLY A 54 -14.40 -2.08 0.23
C GLY A 54 -13.55 -2.92 -0.71
N GLU A 55 -13.26 -2.44 -1.94
CA GLU A 55 -12.40 -3.17 -2.88
C GLU A 55 -10.98 -3.39 -2.33
N VAL A 56 -10.41 -2.41 -1.61
CA VAL A 56 -9.11 -2.57 -0.96
C VAL A 56 -9.21 -3.60 0.16
N ALA A 57 -10.21 -3.46 1.04
CA ALA A 57 -10.40 -4.35 2.17
C ALA A 57 -10.64 -5.81 1.71
N ASP A 58 -11.48 -6.02 0.71
CA ASP A 58 -11.79 -7.36 0.18
C ASP A 58 -10.57 -8.02 -0.48
N ALA A 59 -9.78 -7.24 -1.25
CA ALA A 59 -8.56 -7.74 -1.87
C ALA A 59 -7.52 -8.16 -0.82
N VAL A 60 -7.36 -7.37 0.25
CA VAL A 60 -6.42 -7.68 1.34
C VAL A 60 -6.94 -8.84 2.18
N SER A 61 -8.24 -8.90 2.50
CA SER A 61 -8.85 -10.05 3.19
C SER A 61 -8.60 -11.36 2.44
N THR A 62 -8.73 -11.35 1.11
CA THR A 62 -8.38 -12.52 0.27
C THR A 62 -6.93 -12.97 0.45
N LEU A 63 -5.99 -12.03 0.63
CA LEU A 63 -4.58 -12.36 0.91
C LEU A 63 -4.41 -12.91 2.33
N LEU A 64 -5.09 -12.32 3.32
CA LEU A 64 -5.02 -12.72 4.73
C LEU A 64 -5.59 -14.13 4.95
N GLU A 65 -6.68 -14.45 4.28
CA GLU A 65 -7.34 -15.76 4.35
C GLU A 65 -6.67 -16.84 3.49
N GLY A 66 -5.87 -16.41 2.52
CA GLY A 66 -5.15 -17.29 1.57
C GLY A 66 -3.65 -17.36 1.86
N PRO A 67 -2.80 -16.69 1.07
CA PRO A 67 -1.33 -16.83 1.17
C PRO A 67 -0.73 -16.40 2.52
N LEU A 68 -1.42 -15.55 3.28
CA LEU A 68 -1.01 -15.04 4.57
C LEU A 68 -1.76 -15.67 5.75
N ALA A 69 -2.55 -16.72 5.51
CA ALA A 69 -3.31 -17.40 6.56
C ALA A 69 -2.39 -17.86 7.71
N GLY A 70 -2.80 -17.54 8.95
CA GLY A 70 -2.07 -17.90 10.16
C GLY A 70 -0.81 -17.08 10.44
N LYS A 71 -0.54 -16.01 9.67
CA LYS A 71 0.60 -15.10 9.88
C LYS A 71 0.15 -13.81 10.56
N ASN A 72 1.02 -13.22 11.37
CA ASN A 72 0.84 -11.86 11.88
C ASN A 72 1.19 -10.87 10.78
N VAL A 73 0.28 -9.97 10.43
CA VAL A 73 0.44 -9.03 9.33
C VAL A 73 0.43 -7.60 9.83
N LEU A 74 1.55 -6.90 9.63
CA LEU A 74 1.67 -5.48 9.92
C LEU A 74 1.32 -4.70 8.64
N LEU A 75 0.25 -3.93 8.68
CA LEU A 75 -0.14 -3.01 7.61
C LEU A 75 0.49 -1.63 7.85
N THR A 76 0.85 -0.95 6.78
CA THR A 76 1.27 0.45 6.85
C THR A 76 0.92 1.17 5.57
N VAL A 77 0.62 2.46 5.67
CA VAL A 77 0.42 3.35 4.52
C VAL A 77 1.68 4.18 4.32
N SER A 78 2.27 4.09 3.14
CA SER A 78 3.48 4.84 2.79
C SER A 78 3.22 6.35 2.83
N PRO A 79 4.08 7.15 3.48
CA PRO A 79 4.01 8.61 3.44
C PRO A 79 4.45 9.21 2.10
N VAL A 80 5.12 8.44 1.23
CA VAL A 80 5.59 8.91 -0.08
C VAL A 80 4.41 9.45 -0.90
N ARG A 81 4.58 10.65 -1.46
CA ARG A 81 3.56 11.35 -2.25
C ARG A 81 3.52 10.85 -3.69
N HIS A 82 2.33 10.71 -4.24
CA HIS A 82 2.10 10.42 -5.66
C HIS A 82 1.78 11.71 -6.41
N LEU A 83 2.80 12.46 -6.84
CA LEU A 83 2.65 13.77 -7.48
C LEU A 83 1.86 13.73 -8.78
N GLY A 84 1.94 12.63 -9.53
CA GLY A 84 1.18 12.44 -10.78
C GLY A 84 -0.34 12.47 -10.61
N ASP A 85 -0.83 12.29 -9.38
CA ASP A 85 -2.26 12.33 -9.05
C ASP A 85 -2.73 13.73 -8.63
N GLY A 86 -1.81 14.68 -8.50
CA GLY A 86 -2.04 15.97 -7.86
C GLY A 86 -2.30 15.84 -6.36
N LEU A 87 -2.34 16.97 -5.66
CA LEU A 87 -2.51 16.99 -4.20
C LEU A 87 -3.83 16.34 -3.76
N SER A 88 -4.93 16.69 -4.40
CA SER A 88 -6.26 16.18 -4.08
C SER A 88 -6.38 14.67 -4.37
N GLY A 89 -5.86 14.21 -5.53
CA GLY A 89 -5.86 12.79 -5.89
C GLY A 89 -5.02 11.93 -4.96
N ASN A 90 -3.83 12.44 -4.56
CA ASN A 90 -3.00 11.79 -3.55
C ASN A 90 -3.69 11.71 -2.19
N ALA A 91 -4.26 12.82 -1.70
CA ALA A 91 -4.97 12.84 -0.42
C ALA A 91 -6.16 11.87 -0.40
N ALA A 92 -6.98 11.87 -1.45
CA ALA A 92 -8.11 10.95 -1.58
C ALA A 92 -7.67 9.48 -1.64
N SER A 93 -6.53 9.18 -2.30
CA SER A 93 -5.95 7.84 -2.33
C SER A 93 -5.48 7.38 -0.94
N LYS A 94 -4.74 8.23 -0.21
CA LYS A 94 -4.28 7.93 1.15
C LYS A 94 -5.44 7.74 2.12
N ALA A 95 -6.47 8.60 2.05
CA ALA A 95 -7.69 8.46 2.85
C ALA A 95 -8.40 7.12 2.58
N THR A 96 -8.53 6.71 1.31
CA THR A 96 -9.10 5.40 0.95
C THR A 96 -8.33 4.25 1.61
N LEU A 97 -6.99 4.28 1.55
CA LEU A 97 -6.15 3.25 2.15
C LEU A 97 -6.27 3.24 3.68
N ARG A 98 -6.28 4.42 4.32
CA ARG A 98 -6.41 4.52 5.78
C ARG A 98 -7.74 3.96 6.28
N VAL A 99 -8.85 4.33 5.65
CA VAL A 99 -10.16 3.79 6.03
C VAL A 99 -10.24 2.28 5.77
N ALA A 100 -9.64 1.78 4.67
CA ALA A 100 -9.57 0.34 4.42
C ALA A 100 -8.75 -0.40 5.48
N VAL A 101 -7.68 0.19 5.99
CA VAL A 101 -6.90 -0.39 7.10
C VAL A 101 -7.74 -0.49 8.37
N GLU A 102 -8.53 0.54 8.73
CA GLU A 102 -9.45 0.48 9.88
C GLU A 102 -10.45 -0.68 9.73
N GLU A 103 -11.00 -0.84 8.53
CA GLU A 103 -11.93 -1.94 8.27
C GLU A 103 -11.25 -3.32 8.39
N LEU A 104 -10.00 -3.44 7.95
CA LEU A 104 -9.22 -4.68 8.07
C LEU A 104 -8.86 -5.02 9.52
N LEU A 105 -8.56 -4.02 10.36
CA LEU A 105 -8.33 -4.22 11.80
C LEU A 105 -9.59 -4.77 12.51
N VAL A 106 -10.76 -4.31 12.09
CA VAL A 106 -12.05 -4.82 12.61
C VAL A 106 -12.36 -6.23 12.08
N ARG A 107 -12.10 -6.50 10.80
CA ARG A 107 -12.37 -7.80 10.17
C ARG A 107 -11.42 -8.90 10.64
N HIS A 108 -10.15 -8.57 10.93
CA HIS A 108 -9.08 -9.52 11.24
C HIS A 108 -8.29 -9.15 12.52
N PRO A 109 -8.95 -8.94 13.68
CA PRO A 109 -8.36 -8.35 14.89
C PRO A 109 -7.25 -9.19 15.52
N GLN A 110 -7.17 -10.48 15.22
CA GLN A 110 -6.15 -11.38 15.77
C GLN A 110 -4.96 -11.59 14.81
N GLN A 111 -5.04 -11.06 13.60
CA GLN A 111 -4.05 -11.29 12.55
C GLN A 111 -3.37 -10.01 12.08
N VAL A 112 -4.07 -8.88 12.17
CA VAL A 112 -3.65 -7.61 11.57
C VAL A 112 -3.33 -6.58 12.64
N GLU A 113 -2.18 -5.92 12.47
CA GLU A 113 -1.77 -4.72 13.20
C GLU A 113 -1.48 -3.59 12.23
N TYR A 114 -1.47 -2.35 12.71
CA TYR A 114 -1.15 -1.18 11.88
C TYR A 114 0.03 -0.40 12.44
N PHE A 115 1.00 -0.06 11.58
CA PHE A 115 2.07 0.88 11.89
C PHE A 115 1.80 2.22 11.18
N PRO A 116 1.67 3.35 11.91
CA PRO A 116 1.17 4.62 11.38
C PRO A 116 2.26 5.45 10.69
N ALA A 117 3.00 4.86 9.73
CA ALA A 117 4.10 5.55 9.04
C ALA A 117 3.63 6.81 8.30
N PHE A 118 2.41 6.81 7.77
CA PHE A 118 1.83 7.97 7.09
C PHE A 118 1.56 9.10 8.08
N GLU A 119 0.92 8.80 9.19
CA GLU A 119 0.56 9.77 10.23
C GLU A 119 1.79 10.32 10.96
N ILE A 120 2.80 9.49 11.21
CA ILE A 120 4.07 9.94 11.79
C ILE A 120 4.67 11.08 10.94
N LEU A 121 4.76 10.90 9.61
CA LEU A 121 5.33 11.95 8.77
C LEU A 121 4.41 13.16 8.61
N THR A 122 3.09 12.94 8.45
CA THR A 122 2.16 14.02 8.09
C THR A 122 1.61 14.78 9.29
N ASP A 123 1.48 14.14 10.44
CA ASP A 123 0.84 14.72 11.62
C ASP A 123 1.81 14.96 12.77
N ASP A 124 2.70 14.04 13.08
CA ASP A 124 3.66 14.19 14.17
C ASP A 124 4.86 15.06 13.75
N LEU A 125 5.56 14.68 12.69
CA LEU A 125 6.72 15.44 12.19
C LEU A 125 6.34 16.76 11.49
N ARG A 126 5.31 16.77 10.66
CA ARG A 126 4.60 17.92 10.05
C ARG A 126 5.43 19.04 9.38
N ASP A 127 6.72 18.86 9.14
CA ASP A 127 7.60 19.92 8.66
C ASP A 127 8.33 19.46 7.39
N TYR A 128 8.58 20.41 6.48
CA TYR A 128 9.28 20.11 5.22
C TYR A 128 10.72 19.62 5.42
N ARG A 129 11.38 19.91 6.53
CA ARG A 129 12.70 19.37 6.87
C ARG A 129 12.74 17.84 7.00
N PHE A 130 11.58 17.21 7.20
CA PHE A 130 11.43 15.77 7.26
C PHE A 130 11.18 15.13 5.89
N TYR A 131 11.12 15.93 4.83
CA TYR A 131 11.12 15.45 3.45
C TYR A 131 12.51 15.62 2.85
N ALA A 132 12.87 14.71 1.92
CA ALA A 132 14.06 14.86 1.09
C ALA A 132 13.92 16.06 0.14
N ASP A 133 14.99 16.40 -0.59
CA ASP A 133 15.03 17.57 -1.48
C ASP A 133 13.94 17.53 -2.58
N ASP A 134 13.45 16.35 -2.91
CA ASP A 134 12.36 16.16 -3.87
C ASP A 134 10.96 16.46 -3.30
N LEU A 135 10.84 16.70 -2.00
CA LEU A 135 9.58 16.93 -1.27
C LEU A 135 8.55 15.80 -1.42
N VAL A 136 9.01 14.62 -1.81
CA VAL A 136 8.20 13.42 -2.06
C VAL A 136 8.52 12.31 -1.07
N HIS A 137 9.80 12.02 -0.91
CA HIS A 137 10.31 10.98 -0.03
C HIS A 137 10.60 11.52 1.36
N PRO A 138 10.49 10.70 2.41
CA PRO A 138 10.97 11.05 3.75
C PRO A 138 12.48 11.33 3.74
N ALA A 139 12.91 12.34 4.46
CA ALA A 139 14.33 12.59 4.72
C ALA A 139 14.91 11.49 5.64
N ARG A 140 16.24 11.36 5.66
CA ARG A 140 16.93 10.40 6.54
C ARG A 140 16.52 10.56 8.00
N GLN A 141 16.39 11.80 8.49
CA GLN A 141 15.98 12.11 9.85
C GLN A 141 14.57 11.56 10.18
N ALA A 142 13.66 11.58 9.20
CA ALA A 142 12.31 11.03 9.38
C ALA A 142 12.27 9.49 9.33
N ILE A 143 13.27 8.87 8.70
CA ILE A 143 13.40 7.40 8.65
C ILE A 143 13.99 6.87 9.96
N ASP A 144 14.88 7.65 10.57
CA ASP A 144 15.57 7.28 11.82
C ASP A 144 14.70 7.58 13.07
N TYR A 145 13.60 8.34 12.93
CA TYR A 145 12.61 8.63 13.97
C TYR A 145 11.77 7.40 14.28
#